data_c756058579d56e80cd37a6896ec13dac
#
_entry.id   c756058579d56e80cd37a6896ec13dac
#
_cell.length_a   1.000
_cell.length_b   1.000
_cell.length_c   1.000
_cell.angle_alpha   90.00
_cell.angle_beta   90.00
_cell.angle_gamma   90.00
#
_symmetry.space_group_name_H-M   'P 1'
#
loop_
_entity.id
_entity.type
_entity.pdbx_description
1 polymer ?
#
loop_
_entity_poly.entity_id
_entity_poly.type
_entity_poly.pdbx_seq_one_letter_code
_entity_poly.pdbx_strand_id
1 'polypeptide(L)'
;MTPDDIDVWVGLDVGKSAHHAHALDRDGATLYDKPVRQDEKAIRSMLEHLSRRGRVLLVVDQPNTIGSLPLTVARDMGIAVAYLPGTAMRRTAQLLPGDAKTDRRDAHVIAWAALKLPETLRDAGPDDETLAALKLLAGHDEDLAHESTRHVNRLRSLLLQTHPAFERALKGERITRDATLALLERYGGPMGVKRAGIEDVKDWAKSNGLRAGRIIDDMFKAIGEQTVTVPGTLMAETIIPSIAHDIKTIRDRRREVGRQVEKLLEDHPLLTVLTSMPGIGVRTASNILLGIGGDIANFKSAAHLAAYAGIAPAAGQSGTSIKGERPSRRGNKRLRNALWQSSFVASTKHPPSVAYYKRKREQGKHHNAAIICLARRRCDVIYSMLKNGALYQEPALVA
;
A
#
# COMPACT_ATOMS: atom_id res chain seq x y z
N MET A 1 -17.55 -23.87 5.70
CA MET A 1 -18.83 -23.74 6.41
C MET A 1 -19.87 -23.40 5.37
N THR A 2 -20.91 -24.17 5.25
CA THR A 2 -22.01 -23.91 4.31
C THR A 2 -22.97 -22.90 4.94
N PRO A 3 -23.66 -22.04 4.15
CA PRO A 3 -24.69 -21.12 4.67
C PRO A 3 -25.77 -21.81 5.49
N ASP A 4 -26.00 -23.10 5.22
CA ASP A 4 -27.02 -23.91 5.91
C ASP A 4 -26.70 -24.24 7.37
N ASP A 5 -25.44 -24.04 7.78
CA ASP A 5 -24.98 -24.31 9.15
C ASP A 5 -25.17 -23.13 10.11
N ILE A 6 -25.62 -21.98 9.66
CA ILE A 6 -25.74 -20.75 10.46
C ILE A 6 -27.20 -20.48 10.84
N ASP A 7 -27.43 -20.05 12.08
CA ASP A 7 -28.76 -19.69 12.60
C ASP A 7 -28.88 -18.19 12.87
N VAL A 8 -27.76 -17.49 13.13
CA VAL A 8 -27.73 -16.08 13.47
C VAL A 8 -26.64 -15.35 12.67
N TRP A 9 -27.02 -14.32 11.91
CA TRP A 9 -26.12 -13.47 11.13
C TRP A 9 -25.94 -12.13 11.82
N VAL A 10 -24.74 -11.87 12.31
CA VAL A 10 -24.39 -10.63 13.02
C VAL A 10 -23.59 -9.72 12.12
N GLY A 11 -24.16 -8.60 11.74
CA GLY A 11 -23.44 -7.49 11.12
C GLY A 11 -22.94 -6.53 12.19
N LEU A 12 -21.65 -6.23 12.17
CA LEU A 12 -21.01 -5.30 13.09
C LEU A 12 -20.39 -4.15 12.29
N ASP A 13 -21.01 -2.98 12.38
CA ASP A 13 -20.39 -1.73 11.93
C ASP A 13 -19.39 -1.28 12.98
N VAL A 14 -18.09 -1.24 12.60
CA VAL A 14 -17.01 -1.09 13.56
C VAL A 14 -16.62 0.37 13.77
N GLY A 15 -16.71 0.84 15.00
CA GLY A 15 -16.36 2.19 15.44
C GLY A 15 -15.23 2.23 16.47
N LYS A 16 -14.57 3.39 16.63
CA LYS A 16 -13.40 3.56 17.52
C LYS A 16 -13.73 3.36 18.99
N SER A 17 -14.86 3.87 19.46
CA SER A 17 -15.30 3.81 20.85
C SER A 17 -16.43 2.80 21.08
N ALA A 18 -17.28 2.65 20.10
CA ALA A 18 -18.37 1.69 20.11
C ALA A 18 -18.64 1.21 18.68
N HIS A 19 -19.11 -0.01 18.57
CA HIS A 19 -19.65 -0.62 17.37
C HIS A 19 -21.17 -0.52 17.38
N HIS A 20 -21.82 -0.72 16.26
CA HIS A 20 -23.24 -1.06 16.22
C HIS A 20 -23.39 -2.51 15.74
N ALA A 21 -24.08 -3.34 16.52
CA ALA A 21 -24.37 -4.72 16.18
C ALA A 21 -25.84 -4.87 15.77
N HIS A 22 -26.07 -5.49 14.63
CA HIS A 22 -27.39 -5.91 14.16
C HIS A 22 -27.39 -7.41 13.86
N ALA A 23 -28.27 -8.17 14.46
CA ALA A 23 -28.34 -9.61 14.24
C ALA A 23 -29.70 -10.02 13.69
N LEU A 24 -29.67 -10.91 12.70
CA LEU A 24 -30.83 -11.48 12.03
C LEU A 24 -30.90 -13.00 12.22
N ASP A 25 -32.10 -13.56 12.30
CA ASP A 25 -32.35 -14.99 12.17
C ASP A 25 -32.45 -15.43 10.69
N ARG A 26 -32.77 -16.70 10.45
CA ARG A 26 -32.93 -17.30 9.11
C ARG A 26 -34.04 -16.64 8.29
N ASP A 27 -35.10 -16.18 8.94
CA ASP A 27 -36.23 -15.52 8.29
C ASP A 27 -36.00 -14.04 8.04
N GLY A 28 -34.92 -13.49 8.61
CA GLY A 28 -34.56 -12.07 8.53
C GLY A 28 -35.18 -11.24 9.63
N ALA A 29 -35.75 -11.86 10.69
CA ALA A 29 -36.23 -11.12 11.85
C ALA A 29 -35.06 -10.64 12.72
N THR A 30 -35.21 -9.46 13.28
CA THR A 30 -34.18 -8.83 14.11
C THR A 30 -34.10 -9.48 15.49
N LEU A 31 -32.96 -10.07 15.83
CA LEU A 31 -32.67 -10.65 17.13
C LEU A 31 -31.95 -9.67 18.05
N TYR A 32 -31.18 -8.75 17.48
CA TYR A 32 -30.38 -7.78 18.23
C TYR A 32 -30.16 -6.50 17.41
N ASP A 33 -30.21 -5.32 18.03
CA ASP A 33 -29.99 -4.05 17.38
C ASP A 33 -29.58 -3.00 18.42
N LYS A 34 -28.28 -2.99 18.80
CA LYS A 34 -27.78 -2.14 19.87
C LYS A 34 -26.30 -1.76 19.64
N PRO A 35 -25.87 -0.62 20.22
CA PRO A 35 -24.45 -0.30 20.30
C PRO A 35 -23.72 -1.26 21.25
N VAL A 36 -22.47 -1.59 20.91
CA VAL A 36 -21.57 -2.45 21.68
C VAL A 36 -20.25 -1.70 21.87
N ARG A 37 -19.77 -1.57 23.10
CA ARG A 37 -18.50 -0.89 23.36
C ARG A 37 -17.35 -1.66 22.75
N GLN A 38 -16.29 -0.93 22.34
CA GLN A 38 -15.03 -1.48 21.82
C GLN A 38 -14.19 -2.02 23.01
N ASP A 39 -14.71 -2.99 23.72
CA ASP A 39 -14.00 -3.76 24.74
C ASP A 39 -14.36 -5.24 24.67
N GLU A 40 -13.42 -6.12 25.06
CA GLU A 40 -13.59 -7.57 24.99
C GLU A 40 -14.83 -8.06 25.74
N LYS A 41 -15.08 -7.54 26.96
CA LYS A 41 -16.19 -7.97 27.80
C LYS A 41 -17.54 -7.69 27.15
N ALA A 42 -17.72 -6.52 26.57
CA ALA A 42 -18.97 -6.15 25.91
C ALA A 42 -19.21 -6.99 24.64
N ILE A 43 -18.15 -7.19 23.85
CA ILE A 43 -18.20 -8.02 22.63
C ILE A 43 -18.52 -9.46 22.98
N ARG A 44 -17.83 -10.05 23.97
CA ARG A 44 -18.04 -11.42 24.44
C ARG A 44 -19.46 -11.61 24.94
N SER A 45 -19.96 -10.71 25.78
CA SER A 45 -21.33 -10.76 26.31
C SER A 45 -22.39 -10.70 25.20
N MET A 46 -22.21 -9.87 24.19
CA MET A 46 -23.09 -9.82 23.03
C MET A 46 -23.08 -11.14 22.25
N LEU A 47 -21.91 -11.69 21.97
CA LEU A 47 -21.77 -12.96 21.26
C LEU A 47 -22.32 -14.15 22.05
N GLU A 48 -22.08 -14.22 23.36
CA GLU A 48 -22.68 -15.22 24.26
C GLU A 48 -24.21 -15.17 24.25
N HIS A 49 -24.77 -13.96 24.30
CA HIS A 49 -26.23 -13.77 24.22
C HIS A 49 -26.81 -14.34 22.90
N LEU A 50 -26.14 -14.05 21.78
CA LEU A 50 -26.57 -14.49 20.45
C LEU A 50 -26.34 -15.98 20.22
N SER A 51 -25.27 -16.57 20.76
CA SER A 51 -24.97 -18.00 20.65
C SER A 51 -26.01 -18.90 21.33
N ARG A 52 -26.79 -18.37 22.26
CA ARG A 52 -27.95 -19.08 22.84
C ARG A 52 -29.10 -19.30 21.85
N ARG A 53 -29.09 -18.57 20.74
CA ARG A 53 -30.09 -18.65 19.66
C ARG A 53 -29.69 -19.60 18.53
N GLY A 54 -28.45 -20.11 18.55
CA GLY A 54 -27.91 -21.00 17.54
C GLY A 54 -26.51 -20.65 17.12
N ARG A 55 -26.06 -21.21 16.01
CA ARG A 55 -24.73 -20.96 15.43
C ARG A 55 -24.64 -19.56 14.84
N VAL A 56 -23.68 -18.79 15.31
CA VAL A 56 -23.47 -17.38 14.93
C VAL A 56 -22.42 -17.28 13.83
N LEU A 57 -22.66 -16.39 12.87
CA LEU A 57 -21.67 -15.84 11.94
C LEU A 57 -21.51 -14.36 12.24
N LEU A 58 -20.31 -13.94 12.66
CA LEU A 58 -19.96 -12.52 12.83
C LEU A 58 -19.36 -11.97 11.54
N VAL A 59 -19.93 -10.89 11.03
CA VAL A 59 -19.45 -10.21 9.83
C VAL A 59 -19.14 -8.74 10.14
N VAL A 60 -17.95 -8.29 9.74
CA VAL A 60 -17.50 -6.89 9.86
C VAL A 60 -17.25 -6.29 8.48
N ASP A 61 -17.20 -4.97 8.36
CA ASP A 61 -16.79 -4.27 7.13
C ASP A 61 -15.28 -3.95 7.08
N GLN A 62 -14.62 -3.83 8.23
CA GLN A 62 -13.20 -3.48 8.37
C GLN A 62 -12.43 -4.48 9.25
N PRO A 63 -12.00 -5.62 8.71
CA PRO A 63 -11.41 -6.70 9.51
C PRO A 63 -10.00 -6.39 10.06
N ASN A 64 -9.28 -5.42 9.49
CA ASN A 64 -7.83 -5.25 9.71
C ASN A 64 -7.44 -4.10 10.65
N THR A 65 -8.40 -3.40 11.24
CA THR A 65 -8.15 -2.24 12.11
C THR A 65 -9.02 -2.36 13.36
N ILE A 66 -10.07 -1.56 13.43
CA ILE A 66 -11.00 -1.53 14.54
C ILE A 66 -11.76 -2.87 14.68
N GLY A 67 -11.98 -3.59 13.60
CA GLY A 67 -12.64 -4.90 13.58
C GLY A 67 -11.77 -6.07 14.07
N SER A 68 -10.48 -5.88 14.32
CA SER A 68 -9.59 -6.98 14.75
C SER A 68 -10.02 -7.55 16.09
N LEU A 69 -10.29 -6.72 17.11
CA LEU A 69 -10.71 -7.19 18.43
C LEU A 69 -12.01 -8.01 18.36
N PRO A 70 -13.11 -7.54 17.75
CA PRO A 70 -14.32 -8.35 17.62
C PRO A 70 -14.11 -9.71 16.93
N LEU A 71 -13.29 -9.73 15.87
CA LEU A 71 -12.99 -10.97 15.16
C LEU A 71 -12.17 -11.95 16.02
N THR A 72 -11.17 -11.44 16.75
CA THR A 72 -10.36 -12.28 17.65
C THR A 72 -11.20 -12.85 18.78
N VAL A 73 -12.07 -12.04 19.41
CA VAL A 73 -13.00 -12.52 20.45
C VAL A 73 -13.95 -13.58 19.91
N ALA A 74 -14.51 -13.36 18.71
CA ALA A 74 -15.40 -14.33 18.08
C ALA A 74 -14.70 -15.68 17.82
N ARG A 75 -13.47 -15.65 17.33
CA ARG A 75 -12.66 -16.87 17.08
C ARG A 75 -12.31 -17.60 18.38
N ASP A 76 -11.92 -16.87 19.42
CA ASP A 76 -11.66 -17.43 20.75
C ASP A 76 -12.89 -18.16 21.31
N MET A 77 -14.10 -17.69 20.94
CA MET A 77 -15.37 -18.35 21.28
C MET A 77 -15.79 -19.45 20.27
N GLY A 78 -14.99 -19.78 19.29
CA GLY A 78 -15.33 -20.77 18.24
C GLY A 78 -16.41 -20.30 17.25
N ILE A 79 -16.68 -19.00 17.19
CA ILE A 79 -17.69 -18.40 16.32
C ILE A 79 -17.10 -18.16 14.94
N ALA A 80 -17.86 -18.49 13.91
CA ALA A 80 -17.50 -18.22 12.53
C ALA A 80 -17.40 -16.73 12.23
N VAL A 81 -16.39 -16.34 11.46
CA VAL A 81 -16.14 -14.94 11.12
C VAL A 81 -15.97 -14.74 9.63
N ALA A 82 -16.46 -13.60 9.13
CA ALA A 82 -16.27 -13.17 7.75
C ALA A 82 -16.20 -11.64 7.68
N TYR A 83 -15.88 -11.10 6.52
CA TYR A 83 -16.02 -9.66 6.28
C TYR A 83 -16.73 -9.35 4.97
N LEU A 84 -17.42 -8.22 4.94
CA LEU A 84 -18.09 -7.68 3.76
C LEU A 84 -17.19 -6.60 3.14
N PRO A 85 -16.64 -6.80 1.93
CA PRO A 85 -15.83 -5.78 1.27
C PRO A 85 -16.59 -4.47 1.06
N GLY A 86 -15.95 -3.31 1.28
CA GLY A 86 -16.60 -2.00 1.21
C GLY A 86 -17.26 -1.66 -0.15
N THR A 87 -16.85 -2.32 -1.24
CA THR A 87 -17.55 -2.23 -2.53
C THR A 87 -18.84 -3.02 -2.55
N ALA A 88 -18.89 -4.19 -1.91
CA ALA A 88 -20.09 -4.99 -1.73
C ALA A 88 -21.03 -4.27 -0.77
N MET A 89 -20.52 -3.77 0.38
CA MET A 89 -21.28 -2.96 1.35
C MET A 89 -22.04 -1.81 0.67
N ARG A 90 -21.36 -0.98 -0.12
CA ARG A 90 -21.97 0.15 -0.84
C ARG A 90 -23.06 -0.27 -1.82
N ARG A 91 -22.87 -1.38 -2.55
CA ARG A 91 -23.85 -1.89 -3.51
C ARG A 91 -25.08 -2.46 -2.79
N THR A 92 -24.85 -3.20 -1.71
CA THR A 92 -25.93 -3.76 -0.89
C THR A 92 -26.76 -2.64 -0.25
N ALA A 93 -26.09 -1.60 0.28
CA ALA A 93 -26.78 -0.44 0.84
C ALA A 93 -27.73 0.26 -0.16
N GLN A 94 -27.41 0.23 -1.46
CA GLN A 94 -28.28 0.77 -2.53
C GLN A 94 -29.50 -0.11 -2.84
N LEU A 95 -29.50 -1.38 -2.45
CA LEU A 95 -30.64 -2.28 -2.63
C LEU A 95 -31.67 -2.13 -1.52
N LEU A 96 -31.29 -1.56 -0.37
CA LEU A 96 -32.14 -1.41 0.78
C LEU A 96 -32.73 0.01 0.84
N PRO A 97 -34.02 0.16 1.21
CA PRO A 97 -34.67 1.46 1.26
C PRO A 97 -34.05 2.40 2.30
N GLY A 98 -34.11 3.71 2.02
CA GLY A 98 -33.62 4.78 2.89
C GLY A 98 -32.19 5.25 2.54
N ASP A 99 -31.95 6.57 2.68
CA ASP A 99 -30.67 7.22 2.32
C ASP A 99 -29.87 7.67 3.54
N ALA A 100 -30.40 7.49 4.77
CA ALA A 100 -29.72 7.92 5.98
C ALA A 100 -28.46 7.07 6.22
N LYS A 101 -27.33 7.73 6.41
CA LYS A 101 -26.07 7.08 6.80
C LYS A 101 -26.01 7.08 8.33
N THR A 102 -26.22 5.90 8.92
CA THR A 102 -26.12 5.67 10.38
C THR A 102 -25.45 4.32 10.63
N ASP A 103 -24.67 4.22 11.72
CA ASP A 103 -23.98 2.99 12.12
C ASP A 103 -24.99 1.83 12.29
N ARG A 104 -26.19 2.10 12.77
CA ARG A 104 -27.30 1.15 12.86
C ARG A 104 -27.70 0.57 11.50
N ARG A 105 -27.83 1.45 10.50
CA ARG A 105 -28.19 1.02 9.14
C ARG A 105 -27.04 0.25 8.50
N ASP A 106 -25.80 0.71 8.70
CA ASP A 106 -24.63 0.06 8.15
C ASP A 106 -24.47 -1.36 8.74
N ALA A 107 -24.68 -1.54 10.06
CA ALA A 107 -24.73 -2.86 10.70
C ALA A 107 -25.85 -3.75 10.13
N HIS A 108 -27.04 -3.20 9.90
CA HIS A 108 -28.13 -3.93 9.26
C HIS A 108 -27.79 -4.36 7.84
N VAL A 109 -27.20 -3.49 7.01
CA VAL A 109 -26.74 -3.81 5.65
C VAL A 109 -25.74 -4.96 5.67
N ILE A 110 -24.80 -4.97 6.63
CA ILE A 110 -23.81 -6.05 6.78
C ILE A 110 -24.51 -7.36 7.13
N ALA A 111 -25.41 -7.38 8.11
CA ALA A 111 -26.17 -8.57 8.50
C ALA A 111 -27.04 -9.10 7.38
N TRP A 112 -27.74 -8.21 6.68
CA TRP A 112 -28.60 -8.56 5.54
C TRP A 112 -27.79 -9.14 4.36
N ALA A 113 -26.64 -8.53 4.05
CA ALA A 113 -25.73 -9.07 3.04
C ALA A 113 -25.22 -10.47 3.42
N ALA A 114 -24.90 -10.68 4.69
CA ALA A 114 -24.45 -11.97 5.19
C ALA A 114 -25.52 -13.06 5.04
N LEU A 115 -26.78 -12.73 5.29
CA LEU A 115 -27.92 -13.65 5.17
C LEU A 115 -28.33 -13.90 3.71
N LYS A 116 -28.46 -12.84 2.88
CA LYS A 116 -29.07 -12.92 1.54
C LYS A 116 -28.09 -12.99 0.38
N LEU A 117 -26.82 -12.56 0.58
CA LEU A 117 -25.78 -12.50 -0.45
C LEU A 117 -24.45 -13.11 0.05
N PRO A 118 -24.44 -14.33 0.59
CA PRO A 118 -23.25 -14.93 1.22
C PRO A 118 -22.05 -15.00 0.26
N GLU A 119 -22.28 -15.06 -1.05
CA GLU A 119 -21.22 -15.06 -2.07
C GLU A 119 -20.43 -13.74 -2.12
N THR A 120 -20.96 -12.67 -1.53
CA THR A 120 -20.27 -11.36 -1.43
C THR A 120 -19.28 -11.31 -0.27
N LEU A 121 -19.42 -12.20 0.70
CA LEU A 121 -18.54 -12.29 1.85
C LEU A 121 -17.16 -12.80 1.46
N ARG A 122 -16.18 -12.45 2.27
CA ARG A 122 -14.83 -12.97 2.18
C ARG A 122 -14.44 -13.53 3.55
N ASP A 123 -13.61 -14.55 3.53
CA ASP A 123 -12.98 -15.04 4.73
C ASP A 123 -12.16 -13.91 5.39
N ALA A 124 -12.32 -13.72 6.69
CA ALA A 124 -11.55 -12.76 7.46
C ALA A 124 -10.06 -13.19 7.63
N GLY A 125 -9.71 -14.36 7.10
CA GLY A 125 -8.38 -14.96 7.16
C GLY A 125 -8.09 -15.59 8.54
N PRO A 126 -7.09 -16.46 8.64
CA PRO A 126 -6.63 -16.96 9.94
C PRO A 126 -6.03 -15.81 10.77
N ASP A 127 -5.97 -16.00 12.09
CA ASP A 127 -5.13 -15.18 12.97
C ASP A 127 -3.66 -15.56 12.72
N ASP A 128 -3.11 -15.01 11.65
CA ASP A 128 -1.70 -15.14 11.29
C ASP A 128 -0.96 -13.92 11.84
N GLU A 129 -0.26 -14.13 12.95
CA GLU A 129 0.52 -13.10 13.63
C GLU A 129 1.57 -12.50 12.68
N THR A 130 2.19 -13.33 11.84
CA THR A 130 3.17 -12.89 10.85
C THR A 130 2.53 -11.93 9.84
N LEU A 131 1.35 -12.27 9.34
CA LEU A 131 0.63 -11.42 8.39
C LEU A 131 0.10 -10.14 9.06
N ALA A 132 -0.34 -10.23 10.32
CA ALA A 132 -0.77 -9.07 11.11
C ALA A 132 0.40 -8.11 11.38
N ALA A 133 1.54 -8.63 11.87
CA ALA A 133 2.76 -7.85 12.07
C ALA A 133 3.25 -7.23 10.76
N LEU A 134 3.24 -7.98 9.67
CA LEU A 134 3.62 -7.48 8.34
C LEU A 134 2.72 -6.33 7.88
N LYS A 135 1.41 -6.39 8.15
CA LYS A 135 0.48 -5.28 7.84
C LYS A 135 0.84 -4.01 8.58
N LEU A 136 1.15 -4.11 9.88
CA LEU A 136 1.54 -2.97 10.71
C LEU A 136 2.85 -2.35 10.21
N LEU A 137 3.88 -3.16 9.95
CA LEU A 137 5.17 -2.69 9.44
C LEU A 137 5.02 -2.05 8.05
N ALA A 138 4.26 -2.67 7.16
CA ALA A 138 4.05 -2.14 5.81
C ALA A 138 3.21 -0.85 5.81
N GLY A 139 2.24 -0.74 6.71
CA GLY A 139 1.48 0.50 6.92
C GLY A 139 2.39 1.63 7.41
N HIS A 140 3.22 1.34 8.42
CA HIS A 140 4.18 2.31 8.94
C HIS A 140 5.22 2.74 7.88
N ASP A 141 5.76 1.82 7.05
CA ASP A 141 6.64 2.20 5.94
C ASP A 141 5.95 3.09 4.90
N GLU A 142 4.66 2.87 4.62
CA GLU A 142 3.88 3.70 3.71
C GLU A 142 3.69 5.12 4.27
N ASP A 143 3.39 5.26 5.56
CA ASP A 143 3.27 6.55 6.23
C ASP A 143 4.60 7.32 6.20
N LEU A 144 5.71 6.66 6.52
CA LEU A 144 7.05 7.23 6.41
C LEU A 144 7.41 7.64 4.97
N ALA A 145 6.96 6.88 3.96
CA ALA A 145 7.17 7.23 2.55
C ALA A 145 6.42 8.51 2.16
N HIS A 146 5.18 8.65 2.62
CA HIS A 146 4.38 9.85 2.41
C HIS A 146 4.99 11.07 3.13
N GLU A 147 5.45 10.88 4.36
CA GLU A 147 6.14 11.91 5.14
C GLU A 147 7.42 12.38 4.43
N SER A 148 8.27 11.45 3.99
CA SER A 148 9.46 11.76 3.19
C SER A 148 9.12 12.59 1.95
N THR A 149 8.06 12.22 1.24
CA THR A 149 7.61 12.95 0.04
C THR A 149 7.20 14.38 0.39
N ARG A 150 6.47 14.58 1.49
CA ARG A 150 6.08 15.93 1.96
C ARG A 150 7.31 16.79 2.29
N HIS A 151 8.28 16.24 3.00
CA HIS A 151 9.52 16.96 3.37
C HIS A 151 10.37 17.31 2.13
N VAL A 152 10.53 16.39 1.19
CA VAL A 152 11.24 16.64 -0.09
C VAL A 152 10.55 17.73 -0.90
N ASN A 153 9.23 17.70 -0.99
CA ASN A 153 8.47 18.73 -1.69
C ASN A 153 8.58 20.09 -0.99
N ARG A 154 8.58 20.11 0.34
CA ARG A 154 8.78 21.33 1.13
C ARG A 154 10.17 21.92 0.92
N LEU A 155 11.22 21.08 0.95
CA LEU A 155 12.59 21.48 0.66
C LEU A 155 12.70 22.11 -0.74
N ARG A 156 12.17 21.45 -1.75
CA ARG A 156 12.13 21.95 -3.13
C ARG A 156 11.39 23.29 -3.23
N SER A 157 10.25 23.41 -2.57
CA SER A 157 9.47 24.64 -2.57
C SER A 157 10.25 25.81 -1.97
N LEU A 158 10.97 25.62 -0.87
CA LEU A 158 11.83 26.65 -0.26
C LEU A 158 12.98 27.05 -1.17
N LEU A 159 13.67 26.06 -1.75
CA LEU A 159 14.77 26.34 -2.68
C LEU A 159 14.28 27.02 -3.96
N LEU A 160 13.15 26.58 -4.51
CA LEU A 160 12.57 27.21 -5.71
C LEU A 160 12.14 28.66 -5.44
N GLN A 161 11.61 28.93 -4.26
CA GLN A 161 11.16 30.26 -3.86
C GLN A 161 12.33 31.23 -3.64
N THR A 162 13.45 30.75 -3.10
CA THR A 162 14.59 31.58 -2.70
C THR A 162 15.74 31.59 -3.71
N HIS A 163 15.98 30.45 -4.38
CA HIS A 163 17.09 30.28 -5.32
C HIS A 163 16.81 29.21 -6.38
N PRO A 164 16.02 29.52 -7.43
CA PRO A 164 15.61 28.54 -8.46
C PRO A 164 16.77 27.83 -9.17
N ALA A 165 17.90 28.51 -9.39
CA ALA A 165 19.07 27.90 -10.02
C ALA A 165 19.66 26.77 -9.15
N PHE A 166 19.71 26.98 -7.83
CA PHE A 166 20.21 25.98 -6.87
C PHE A 166 19.26 24.77 -6.81
N GLU A 167 17.94 24.97 -6.85
CA GLU A 167 16.97 23.87 -6.95
C GLU A 167 17.20 23.05 -8.22
N ARG A 168 17.42 23.72 -9.38
CA ARG A 168 17.70 23.02 -10.64
C ARG A 168 18.97 22.17 -10.59
N ALA A 169 20.03 22.64 -9.91
CA ALA A 169 21.26 21.87 -9.72
C ALA A 169 21.02 20.57 -8.93
N LEU A 170 20.03 20.58 -8.02
CA LEU A 170 19.62 19.42 -7.19
C LEU A 170 18.43 18.64 -7.75
N LYS A 171 18.05 18.86 -9.02
CA LYS A 171 16.88 18.23 -9.64
C LYS A 171 16.93 16.70 -9.61
N GLY A 172 15.76 16.06 -9.51
CA GLY A 172 15.60 14.63 -9.52
C GLY A 172 16.01 13.99 -8.20
N GLU A 173 16.77 12.90 -8.25
CA GLU A 173 17.24 12.17 -7.07
C GLU A 173 18.39 12.86 -6.32
N ARG A 174 19.01 13.87 -6.94
CA ARG A 174 20.15 14.58 -6.35
C ARG A 174 19.81 15.22 -5.01
N ILE A 175 18.60 15.79 -4.87
CA ILE A 175 18.16 16.46 -3.64
C ILE A 175 18.06 15.53 -2.44
N THR A 176 17.80 14.25 -2.67
CA THR A 176 17.66 13.22 -1.62
C THR A 176 18.92 12.40 -1.38
N ARG A 177 20.04 12.70 -2.07
CA ARG A 177 21.31 12.00 -1.84
C ARG A 177 21.86 12.34 -0.46
N ASP A 178 22.51 11.35 0.17
CA ASP A 178 23.12 11.50 1.50
C ASP A 178 24.05 12.70 1.56
N ALA A 179 24.89 12.86 0.56
CA ALA A 179 25.81 13.98 0.47
C ALA A 179 25.10 15.33 0.39
N THR A 180 24.03 15.46 -0.43
CA THR A 180 23.24 16.69 -0.55
C THR A 180 22.56 17.05 0.76
N LEU A 181 21.89 16.08 1.38
CA LEU A 181 21.19 16.30 2.65
C LEU A 181 22.16 16.65 3.78
N ALA A 182 23.34 16.01 3.83
CA ALA A 182 24.37 16.32 4.81
C ALA A 182 24.93 17.75 4.62
N LEU A 183 25.14 18.19 3.38
CA LEU A 183 25.56 19.57 3.08
C LEU A 183 24.48 20.57 3.48
N LEU A 184 23.21 20.32 3.16
CA LEU A 184 22.11 21.22 3.52
C LEU A 184 21.87 21.26 5.03
N GLU A 185 22.05 20.14 5.72
CA GLU A 185 21.97 20.08 7.19
C GLU A 185 23.09 20.87 7.86
N ARG A 186 24.30 20.83 7.31
CA ARG A 186 25.48 21.49 7.85
C ARG A 186 25.52 23.00 7.57
N TYR A 187 25.25 23.37 6.31
CA TYR A 187 25.47 24.74 5.81
C TYR A 187 24.18 25.53 5.60
N GLY A 188 23.02 24.86 5.64
CA GLY A 188 21.75 25.48 5.26
C GLY A 188 21.52 25.44 3.74
N GLY A 189 20.96 26.53 3.22
CA GLY A 189 20.71 26.67 1.79
C GLY A 189 21.85 27.35 1.03
N PRO A 190 21.52 27.97 -0.14
CA PRO A 190 22.52 28.59 -1.02
C PRO A 190 23.41 29.65 -0.36
N MET A 191 22.87 30.45 0.58
CA MET A 191 23.66 31.48 1.26
C MET A 191 24.67 30.91 2.22
N GLY A 192 24.28 29.87 2.98
CA GLY A 192 25.18 29.21 3.92
C GLY A 192 26.31 28.49 3.19
N VAL A 193 25.99 27.77 2.11
CA VAL A 193 26.98 27.11 1.23
C VAL A 193 27.94 28.15 0.62
N LYS A 194 27.41 29.27 0.11
CA LYS A 194 28.22 30.39 -0.44
C LYS A 194 29.19 30.96 0.61
N ARG A 195 28.70 31.19 1.83
CA ARG A 195 29.49 31.76 2.94
C ARG A 195 30.63 30.86 3.34
N ALA A 196 30.44 29.54 3.34
CA ALA A 196 31.48 28.58 3.66
C ALA A 196 32.61 28.53 2.63
N GLY A 197 32.30 28.81 1.36
CA GLY A 197 33.29 28.72 0.28
C GLY A 197 33.45 27.29 -0.26
N ILE A 198 33.89 27.19 -1.52
CA ILE A 198 33.90 25.90 -2.24
C ILE A 198 34.91 24.92 -1.65
N GLU A 199 36.09 25.42 -1.23
CA GLU A 199 37.17 24.55 -0.69
C GLU A 199 36.77 23.98 0.67
N ASP A 200 36.24 24.80 1.58
CA ASP A 200 35.77 24.33 2.89
C ASP A 200 34.65 23.29 2.76
N VAL A 201 33.70 23.50 1.82
CA VAL A 201 32.60 22.55 1.57
C VAL A 201 33.13 21.23 1.00
N LYS A 202 34.12 21.28 0.09
CA LYS A 202 34.76 20.08 -0.47
C LYS A 202 35.57 19.32 0.59
N ASP A 203 36.33 20.01 1.39
CA ASP A 203 37.19 19.42 2.45
C ASP A 203 36.33 18.78 3.54
N TRP A 204 35.26 19.47 3.95
CA TRP A 204 34.31 18.89 4.89
C TRP A 204 33.63 17.63 4.33
N ALA A 205 33.18 17.68 3.06
CA ALA A 205 32.56 16.52 2.42
C ALA A 205 33.53 15.33 2.36
N LYS A 206 34.80 15.57 2.00
CA LYS A 206 35.85 14.56 1.94
C LYS A 206 36.16 13.97 3.33
N SER A 207 36.29 14.81 4.35
CA SER A 207 36.53 14.39 5.74
C SER A 207 35.39 13.53 6.31
N ASN A 208 34.16 13.70 5.80
CA ASN A 208 32.99 12.91 6.18
C ASN A 208 32.71 11.74 5.22
N GLY A 209 33.64 11.40 4.33
CA GLY A 209 33.51 10.27 3.41
C GLY A 209 32.44 10.44 2.31
N LEU A 210 32.01 11.67 2.06
CA LEU A 210 30.96 11.96 1.10
C LEU A 210 31.51 12.15 -0.31
N ARG A 211 31.02 11.38 -1.27
CA ARG A 211 31.34 11.54 -2.70
C ARG A 211 30.49 12.67 -3.32
N ALA A 212 30.82 13.93 -3.02
CA ALA A 212 30.00 15.08 -3.35
C ALA A 212 30.63 16.07 -4.36
N GLY A 213 31.85 15.88 -4.81
CA GLY A 213 32.59 16.88 -5.59
C GLY A 213 31.78 17.49 -6.74
N ARG A 214 31.25 16.68 -7.62
CA ARG A 214 30.44 17.14 -8.78
C ARG A 214 29.15 17.88 -8.35
N ILE A 215 28.50 17.44 -7.26
CA ILE A 215 27.31 18.12 -6.73
C ILE A 215 27.68 19.49 -6.17
N ILE A 216 28.81 19.60 -5.45
CA ILE A 216 29.33 20.86 -4.90
C ILE A 216 29.66 21.83 -6.04
N ASP A 217 30.34 21.39 -7.08
CA ASP A 217 30.66 22.22 -8.24
C ASP A 217 29.39 22.79 -8.89
N ASP A 218 28.35 21.92 -9.09
CA ASP A 218 27.05 22.31 -9.64
C ASP A 218 26.32 23.31 -8.72
N MET A 219 26.40 23.13 -7.38
CA MET A 219 25.84 24.06 -6.39
C MET A 219 26.49 25.45 -6.48
N PHE A 220 27.83 25.51 -6.52
CA PHE A 220 28.54 26.79 -6.59
C PHE A 220 28.35 27.49 -7.93
N LYS A 221 28.28 26.74 -9.03
CA LYS A 221 27.88 27.29 -10.33
C LYS A 221 26.49 27.91 -10.26
N ALA A 222 25.52 27.20 -9.71
CA ALA A 222 24.15 27.68 -9.56
C ALA A 222 24.08 28.93 -8.65
N ILE A 223 24.85 28.97 -7.56
CA ILE A 223 24.94 30.14 -6.67
C ILE A 223 25.41 31.39 -7.43
N GLY A 224 26.34 31.21 -8.38
CA GLY A 224 26.82 32.31 -9.22
C GLY A 224 25.77 32.86 -10.21
N GLU A 225 24.72 32.08 -10.53
CA GLU A 225 23.65 32.51 -11.45
C GLU A 225 22.65 33.52 -10.82
N GLN A 226 22.70 33.73 -9.49
CA GLN A 226 21.78 34.64 -8.80
C GLN A 226 22.54 35.61 -7.90
N THR A 227 22.44 36.88 -8.19
CA THR A 227 23.10 37.97 -7.44
C THR A 227 22.19 38.62 -6.41
N VAL A 228 20.88 38.57 -6.64
CA VAL A 228 19.86 39.19 -5.77
C VAL A 228 19.42 38.21 -4.67
N THR A 229 19.12 38.73 -3.49
CA THR A 229 18.55 37.98 -2.38
C THR A 229 17.04 38.21 -2.34
N VAL A 230 16.28 37.10 -2.43
CA VAL A 230 14.81 37.18 -2.37
C VAL A 230 14.37 37.39 -0.90
N PRO A 231 13.33 38.20 -0.61
CA PRO A 231 12.80 38.32 0.74
C PRO A 231 12.39 36.98 1.31
N GLY A 232 12.73 36.75 2.60
CA GLY A 232 12.48 35.49 3.29
C GLY A 232 13.61 34.45 3.18
N THR A 233 14.66 34.68 2.37
CA THR A 233 15.80 33.76 2.21
C THR A 233 16.47 33.45 3.56
N LEU A 234 16.69 34.45 4.43
CA LEU A 234 17.31 34.22 5.74
C LEU A 234 16.52 33.21 6.57
N MET A 235 15.19 33.32 6.59
CA MET A 235 14.36 32.37 7.33
C MET A 235 14.33 30.99 6.66
N ALA A 236 14.33 30.92 5.34
CA ALA A 236 14.46 29.65 4.62
C ALA A 236 15.78 28.92 4.97
N GLU A 237 16.89 29.65 5.04
CA GLU A 237 18.20 29.11 5.45
C GLU A 237 18.19 28.47 6.85
N THR A 238 17.38 28.99 7.78
CA THR A 238 17.23 28.38 9.12
C THR A 238 16.34 27.14 9.14
N ILE A 239 15.41 27.01 8.19
CA ILE A 239 14.46 25.91 8.10
C ILE A 239 15.05 24.73 7.31
N ILE A 240 15.83 24.98 6.27
CA ILE A 240 16.38 23.96 5.37
C ILE A 240 17.17 22.85 6.15
N PRO A 241 18.04 23.16 7.12
CA PRO A 241 18.77 22.14 7.89
C PRO A 241 17.84 21.15 8.58
N SER A 242 16.80 21.63 9.24
CA SER A 242 15.82 20.78 9.92
C SER A 242 15.11 19.86 8.93
N ILE A 243 14.66 20.37 7.79
CA ILE A 243 14.00 19.52 6.78
C ILE A 243 14.97 18.47 6.20
N ALA A 244 16.23 18.84 5.97
CA ALA A 244 17.26 17.91 5.49
C ALA A 244 17.52 16.79 6.51
N HIS A 245 17.60 17.14 7.80
CA HIS A 245 17.70 16.19 8.91
C HIS A 245 16.49 15.24 8.96
N ASP A 246 15.26 15.78 8.88
CA ASP A 246 14.04 14.99 8.91
C ASP A 246 14.00 13.96 7.77
N ILE A 247 14.38 14.37 6.54
CA ILE A 247 14.43 13.45 5.39
C ILE A 247 15.43 12.30 5.66
N LYS A 248 16.61 12.58 6.25
CA LYS A 248 17.59 11.55 6.63
C LYS A 248 17.03 10.61 7.68
N THR A 249 16.47 11.17 8.75
CA THR A 249 15.88 10.41 9.86
C THR A 249 14.74 9.49 9.38
N ILE A 250 13.84 10.01 8.56
CA ILE A 250 12.75 9.21 7.99
C ILE A 250 13.30 8.06 7.14
N ARG A 251 14.33 8.32 6.36
CA ARG A 251 14.97 7.28 5.55
C ARG A 251 15.62 6.19 6.40
N ASP A 252 16.26 6.55 7.50
CA ASP A 252 16.89 5.58 8.40
C ASP A 252 15.82 4.74 9.12
N ARG A 253 14.70 5.34 9.55
CA ARG A 253 13.54 4.61 10.06
C ARG A 253 12.99 3.63 9.04
N ARG A 254 12.89 4.03 7.76
CA ARG A 254 12.44 3.14 6.68
C ARG A 254 13.41 1.98 6.41
N ARG A 255 14.71 2.18 6.60
CA ARG A 255 15.71 1.09 6.54
C ARG A 255 15.51 0.11 7.69
N GLU A 256 15.22 0.63 8.89
CA GLU A 256 14.96 -0.20 10.07
C GLU A 256 13.69 -1.04 9.89
N VAL A 257 12.59 -0.43 9.45
CA VAL A 257 11.36 -1.17 9.10
C VAL A 257 11.66 -2.25 8.04
N GLY A 258 12.51 -1.95 7.06
CA GLY A 258 12.93 -2.94 6.06
C GLY A 258 13.61 -4.15 6.70
N ARG A 259 14.52 -3.95 7.65
CA ARG A 259 15.20 -5.04 8.39
C ARG A 259 14.23 -5.86 9.25
N GLN A 260 13.27 -5.20 9.90
CA GLN A 260 12.23 -5.89 10.68
C GLN A 260 11.34 -6.77 9.80
N VAL A 261 10.98 -6.29 8.61
CA VAL A 261 10.24 -7.08 7.61
C VAL A 261 11.07 -8.27 7.12
N GLU A 262 12.37 -8.07 6.85
CA GLU A 262 13.27 -9.16 6.45
C GLU A 262 13.32 -10.24 7.52
N LYS A 263 13.54 -9.86 8.77
CA LYS A 263 13.57 -10.78 9.92
C LYS A 263 12.22 -11.51 10.12
N LEU A 264 11.10 -10.78 10.02
CA LEU A 264 9.77 -11.35 10.18
C LEU A 264 9.44 -12.42 9.14
N LEU A 265 9.98 -12.26 7.93
CA LEU A 265 9.71 -13.14 6.80
C LEU A 265 10.85 -14.11 6.48
N GLU A 266 11.91 -14.16 7.30
CA GLU A 266 13.12 -14.95 7.05
C GLU A 266 12.78 -16.41 6.73
N ASP A 267 11.89 -17.02 7.50
CA ASP A 267 11.46 -18.40 7.36
C ASP A 267 10.17 -18.55 6.51
N HIS A 268 9.67 -17.45 5.93
CA HIS A 268 8.41 -17.52 5.18
C HIS A 268 8.63 -18.10 3.78
N PRO A 269 8.09 -19.28 3.45
CA PRO A 269 8.41 -19.98 2.21
C PRO A 269 8.12 -19.19 0.95
N LEU A 270 7.04 -18.40 0.96
CA LEU A 270 6.67 -17.56 -0.19
C LEU A 270 7.57 -16.35 -0.39
N LEU A 271 8.36 -15.93 0.64
CA LEU A 271 9.33 -14.84 0.45
C LEU A 271 10.43 -15.27 -0.51
N THR A 272 11.04 -16.43 -0.27
CA THR A 272 12.09 -16.99 -1.13
C THR A 272 11.58 -17.15 -2.56
N VAL A 273 10.37 -17.68 -2.72
CA VAL A 273 9.73 -17.82 -4.04
C VAL A 273 9.61 -16.47 -4.73
N LEU A 274 9.05 -15.45 -4.06
CA LEU A 274 8.83 -14.12 -4.67
C LEU A 274 10.14 -13.40 -4.97
N THR A 275 11.12 -13.42 -4.05
CA THR A 275 12.38 -12.69 -4.22
C THR A 275 13.31 -13.34 -5.24
N SER A 276 13.09 -14.59 -5.62
CA SER A 276 13.79 -15.22 -6.73
C SER A 276 13.50 -14.57 -8.09
N MET A 277 12.37 -13.84 -8.20
CA MET A 277 11.99 -13.19 -9.44
C MET A 277 12.69 -11.83 -9.62
N PRO A 278 13.41 -11.57 -10.73
CA PRO A 278 14.08 -10.30 -10.96
C PRO A 278 13.15 -9.10 -10.80
N GLY A 279 13.59 -8.10 -10.02
CA GLY A 279 12.82 -6.88 -9.73
C GLY A 279 11.84 -7.00 -8.57
N ILE A 280 11.87 -8.10 -7.81
CA ILE A 280 11.14 -8.26 -6.55
C ILE A 280 12.17 -8.32 -5.40
N GLY A 281 12.22 -7.28 -4.59
CA GLY A 281 12.91 -7.27 -3.31
C GLY A 281 11.92 -7.52 -2.16
N VAL A 282 12.43 -7.63 -0.93
CA VAL A 282 11.63 -7.97 0.28
C VAL A 282 10.39 -7.07 0.43
N ARG A 283 10.53 -5.74 0.29
CA ARG A 283 9.39 -4.81 0.36
C ARG A 283 8.30 -5.11 -0.68
N THR A 284 8.72 -5.40 -1.91
CA THR A 284 7.77 -5.71 -2.99
C THR A 284 7.09 -7.03 -2.73
N ALA A 285 7.85 -8.06 -2.30
CA ALA A 285 7.33 -9.36 -1.89
C ALA A 285 6.32 -9.23 -0.75
N SER A 286 6.65 -8.47 0.30
CA SER A 286 5.75 -8.19 1.43
C SER A 286 4.42 -7.58 0.99
N ASN A 287 4.48 -6.58 0.10
CA ASN A 287 3.26 -5.96 -0.43
C ASN A 287 2.45 -6.88 -1.34
N ILE A 288 3.10 -7.82 -2.04
CA ILE A 288 2.41 -8.86 -2.80
C ILE A 288 1.72 -9.83 -1.82
N LEU A 289 2.43 -10.34 -0.80
CA LEU A 289 1.87 -11.23 0.23
C LEU A 289 0.66 -10.60 0.92
N LEU A 290 0.78 -9.36 1.36
CA LEU A 290 -0.34 -8.60 1.94
C LEU A 290 -1.48 -8.40 0.94
N GLY A 291 -1.15 -8.15 -0.32
CA GLY A 291 -2.12 -7.93 -1.39
C GLY A 291 -2.94 -9.17 -1.71
N ILE A 292 -2.37 -10.36 -1.58
CA ILE A 292 -3.07 -11.64 -1.79
C ILE A 292 -3.70 -12.20 -0.50
N GLY A 293 -3.50 -11.52 0.66
CA GLY A 293 -4.01 -11.98 1.95
C GLY A 293 -3.26 -13.19 2.52
N GLY A 294 -1.95 -13.31 2.19
CA GLY A 294 -1.09 -14.40 2.65
C GLY A 294 -1.19 -15.70 1.83
N ASP A 295 -2.29 -15.91 1.12
CA ASP A 295 -2.54 -17.17 0.39
C ASP A 295 -3.00 -16.92 -1.06
N ILE A 296 -2.30 -17.57 -2.00
CA ILE A 296 -2.63 -17.53 -3.43
C ILE A 296 -3.87 -18.36 -3.77
N ALA A 297 -4.26 -19.32 -2.92
CA ALA A 297 -5.47 -20.14 -3.10
C ALA A 297 -6.76 -19.29 -3.11
N ASN A 298 -6.73 -18.08 -2.55
CA ASN A 298 -7.81 -17.10 -2.64
C ASN A 298 -8.15 -16.69 -4.10
N PHE A 299 -7.29 -17.04 -5.06
CA PHE A 299 -7.45 -16.67 -6.46
C PHE A 299 -7.59 -17.91 -7.36
N LYS A 300 -8.71 -18.00 -8.08
CA LYS A 300 -9.01 -19.11 -8.99
C LYS A 300 -8.05 -19.20 -10.17
N SER A 301 -7.44 -18.08 -10.58
CA SER A 301 -6.54 -17.98 -11.73
C SER A 301 -5.68 -16.71 -11.69
N ALA A 302 -4.61 -16.69 -12.49
CA ALA A 302 -3.81 -15.49 -12.73
C ALA A 302 -4.64 -14.31 -13.29
N ALA A 303 -5.63 -14.59 -14.11
CA ALA A 303 -6.56 -13.58 -14.64
C ALA A 303 -7.42 -12.97 -13.50
N HIS A 304 -7.87 -13.79 -12.55
CA HIS A 304 -8.58 -13.31 -11.36
C HIS A 304 -7.68 -12.44 -10.48
N LEU A 305 -6.44 -12.86 -10.24
CA LEU A 305 -5.45 -12.06 -9.51
C LEU A 305 -5.19 -10.70 -10.19
N ALA A 306 -5.01 -10.69 -11.51
CA ALA A 306 -4.77 -9.47 -12.28
C ALA A 306 -5.99 -8.52 -12.26
N ALA A 307 -7.20 -9.06 -12.33
CA ALA A 307 -8.44 -8.28 -12.21
C ALA A 307 -8.58 -7.70 -10.80
N TYR A 308 -8.29 -8.49 -9.76
CA TYR A 308 -8.27 -8.04 -8.38
C TYR A 308 -7.22 -6.96 -8.12
N ALA A 309 -6.02 -7.07 -8.71
CA ALA A 309 -4.99 -6.03 -8.69
C ALA A 309 -5.37 -4.79 -9.52
N GLY A 310 -6.38 -4.89 -10.39
CA GLY A 310 -6.78 -3.81 -11.30
C GLY A 310 -5.77 -3.51 -12.40
N ILE A 311 -4.98 -4.52 -12.81
CA ILE A 311 -4.04 -4.44 -13.95
C ILE A 311 -4.57 -5.16 -15.20
N ALA A 312 -5.71 -5.84 -15.10
CA ALA A 312 -6.44 -6.35 -16.25
C ALA A 312 -7.28 -5.24 -16.88
N PRO A 313 -7.37 -5.19 -18.22
CA PRO A 313 -8.28 -4.26 -18.88
C PRO A 313 -9.73 -4.64 -18.55
N ALA A 314 -10.56 -3.62 -18.34
CA ALA A 314 -12.00 -3.79 -18.19
C ALA A 314 -12.66 -3.69 -19.57
N ALA A 315 -13.28 -4.77 -20.02
CA ALA A 315 -14.05 -4.77 -21.26
C ALA A 315 -15.26 -3.82 -21.11
N GLY A 316 -15.43 -2.91 -22.05
CA GLY A 316 -16.62 -2.11 -22.22
C GLY A 316 -17.32 -2.57 -23.49
N GLN A 317 -18.35 -3.38 -23.35
CA GLN A 317 -19.24 -3.78 -24.46
C GLN A 317 -20.64 -3.27 -24.19
N SER A 318 -21.21 -2.53 -25.13
CA SER A 318 -22.62 -2.16 -25.13
C SER A 318 -23.16 -2.36 -26.55
N GLY A 319 -23.92 -3.43 -26.74
CA GLY A 319 -24.46 -3.81 -28.03
C GLY A 319 -23.38 -4.01 -29.10
N THR A 320 -23.69 -3.57 -30.32
CA THR A 320 -22.77 -3.64 -31.49
C THR A 320 -21.85 -2.45 -31.64
N SER A 321 -22.08 -1.34 -30.91
CA SER A 321 -21.49 -0.03 -31.18
C SER A 321 -20.25 0.30 -30.31
N ILE A 322 -20.09 -0.34 -29.15
CA ILE A 322 -18.95 -0.08 -28.26
C ILE A 322 -18.18 -1.37 -28.02
N LYS A 323 -17.04 -1.50 -28.69
CA LYS A 323 -16.03 -2.54 -28.41
C LYS A 323 -14.76 -1.84 -27.99
N GLY A 324 -14.46 -1.82 -26.68
CA GLY A 324 -13.25 -1.18 -26.18
C GLY A 324 -12.81 -1.73 -24.84
N GLU A 325 -11.51 -1.72 -24.60
CA GLU A 325 -10.91 -2.03 -23.31
C GLU A 325 -10.51 -0.73 -22.62
N ARG A 326 -10.88 -0.57 -21.37
CA ARG A 326 -10.53 0.58 -20.53
C ARG A 326 -9.63 0.15 -19.39
N PRO A 327 -8.65 1.01 -18.96
CA PRO A 327 -7.90 0.73 -17.74
C PRO A 327 -8.86 0.61 -16.54
N SER A 328 -8.71 -0.47 -15.76
CA SER A 328 -9.47 -0.59 -14.53
C SER A 328 -9.01 0.45 -13.51
N ARG A 329 -9.95 1.24 -12.96
CA ARG A 329 -9.69 2.14 -11.82
C ARG A 329 -9.98 1.47 -10.47
N ARG A 330 -10.49 0.23 -10.49
CA ARG A 330 -10.85 -0.58 -9.32
C ARG A 330 -9.70 -1.54 -9.00
N GLY A 331 -9.74 -2.17 -7.83
CA GLY A 331 -8.80 -3.20 -7.44
C GLY A 331 -7.95 -2.83 -6.24
N ASN A 332 -7.16 -3.79 -5.78
CA ASN A 332 -6.25 -3.63 -4.65
C ASN A 332 -5.06 -2.74 -5.05
N LYS A 333 -5.05 -1.51 -4.52
CA LYS A 333 -4.01 -0.52 -4.85
C LYS A 333 -2.62 -0.96 -4.42
N ARG A 334 -2.48 -1.62 -3.26
CA ARG A 334 -1.21 -2.12 -2.73
C ARG A 334 -0.61 -3.16 -3.68
N LEU A 335 -1.40 -4.15 -4.06
CA LEU A 335 -0.98 -5.19 -5.00
C LEU A 335 -0.63 -4.60 -6.39
N ARG A 336 -1.46 -3.68 -6.90
CA ARG A 336 -1.17 -2.95 -8.14
C ARG A 336 0.17 -2.25 -8.11
N ASN A 337 0.43 -1.49 -7.03
CA ASN A 337 1.67 -0.74 -6.87
C ASN A 337 2.89 -1.69 -6.76
N ALA A 338 2.77 -2.79 -6.03
CA ALA A 338 3.84 -3.78 -5.91
C ALA A 338 4.17 -4.43 -7.26
N LEU A 339 3.16 -4.84 -8.02
CA LEU A 339 3.33 -5.39 -9.37
C LEU A 339 3.89 -4.37 -10.35
N TRP A 340 3.46 -3.10 -10.26
CA TRP A 340 3.99 -2.02 -11.07
C TRP A 340 5.48 -1.76 -10.75
N GLN A 341 5.85 -1.62 -9.46
CA GLN A 341 7.24 -1.39 -9.03
C GLN A 341 8.15 -2.53 -9.45
N SER A 342 7.74 -3.78 -9.22
CA SER A 342 8.45 -4.96 -9.70
C SER A 342 8.73 -4.89 -11.21
N SER A 343 7.73 -4.51 -11.98
CA SER A 343 7.82 -4.43 -13.44
C SER A 343 8.68 -3.26 -13.90
N PHE A 344 8.61 -2.13 -13.21
CA PHE A 344 9.45 -0.97 -13.47
C PHE A 344 10.92 -1.31 -13.27
N VAL A 345 11.29 -1.93 -12.15
CA VAL A 345 12.68 -2.37 -11.90
C VAL A 345 13.12 -3.41 -12.94
N ALA A 346 12.29 -4.40 -13.25
CA ALA A 346 12.60 -5.40 -14.24
C ALA A 346 12.76 -4.80 -15.66
N SER A 347 12.00 -3.77 -16.00
CA SER A 347 12.10 -3.10 -17.32
C SER A 347 13.43 -2.38 -17.56
N THR A 348 14.26 -2.23 -16.52
CA THR A 348 15.59 -1.59 -16.61
C THR A 348 16.76 -2.56 -16.47
N LYS A 349 16.53 -3.73 -15.80
CA LYS A 349 17.62 -4.63 -15.41
C LYS A 349 17.48 -6.07 -15.94
N HIS A 350 16.27 -6.52 -16.24
CA HIS A 350 16.00 -7.91 -16.63
C HIS A 350 15.82 -8.00 -18.15
N PRO A 351 16.75 -8.63 -18.93
CA PRO A 351 16.77 -8.58 -20.38
C PRO A 351 15.45 -8.93 -21.08
N PRO A 352 14.73 -10.03 -20.70
CA PRO A 352 13.42 -10.35 -21.31
C PRO A 352 12.36 -9.29 -21.03
N SER A 353 12.38 -8.67 -19.83
CA SER A 353 11.45 -7.59 -19.47
C SER A 353 11.77 -6.29 -20.18
N VAL A 354 13.06 -5.97 -20.37
CA VAL A 354 13.53 -4.81 -21.16
C VAL A 354 13.06 -4.93 -22.61
N ALA A 355 13.26 -6.11 -23.24
CA ALA A 355 12.84 -6.36 -24.62
C ALA A 355 11.31 -6.22 -24.76
N TYR A 356 10.53 -6.80 -23.83
CA TYR A 356 9.07 -6.67 -23.84
C TYR A 356 8.62 -5.21 -23.67
N TYR A 357 9.21 -4.48 -22.72
CA TYR A 357 8.91 -3.07 -22.49
C TYR A 357 9.21 -2.22 -23.74
N LYS A 358 10.39 -2.35 -24.34
CA LYS A 358 10.78 -1.63 -25.56
C LYS A 358 9.79 -1.88 -26.69
N ARG A 359 9.44 -3.14 -26.97
CA ARG A 359 8.42 -3.50 -27.96
C ARG A 359 7.07 -2.83 -27.71
N LYS A 360 6.64 -2.71 -26.42
CA LYS A 360 5.39 -2.01 -26.09
C LYS A 360 5.48 -0.51 -26.28
N ARG A 361 6.65 0.08 -26.09
CA ARG A 361 6.92 1.50 -26.39
C ARG A 361 6.89 1.77 -27.90
N GLU A 362 7.50 0.91 -28.70
CA GLU A 362 7.49 0.96 -30.16
C GLU A 362 6.08 0.82 -30.73
N GLN A 363 5.20 0.05 -30.06
CA GLN A 363 3.77 -0.04 -30.37
C GLN A 363 2.95 1.23 -29.95
N GLY A 364 3.62 2.33 -29.61
CA GLY A 364 2.99 3.61 -29.26
C GLY A 364 2.42 3.71 -27.84
N LYS A 365 2.62 2.71 -26.97
CA LYS A 365 2.13 2.80 -25.58
C LYS A 365 2.98 3.78 -24.78
N HIS A 366 2.32 4.67 -24.03
CA HIS A 366 3.00 5.53 -23.04
C HIS A 366 3.69 4.70 -21.96
N HIS A 367 4.70 5.29 -21.29
CA HIS A 367 5.52 4.62 -20.28
C HIS A 367 4.70 3.80 -19.27
N ASN A 368 3.76 4.43 -18.57
CA ASN A 368 2.96 3.74 -17.56
C ASN A 368 2.10 2.60 -18.13
N ALA A 369 1.55 2.78 -19.34
CA ALA A 369 0.78 1.73 -20.01
C ALA A 369 1.65 0.54 -20.40
N ALA A 370 2.89 0.77 -20.86
CA ALA A 370 3.85 -0.28 -21.18
C ALA A 370 4.28 -1.06 -19.93
N ILE A 371 4.51 -0.37 -18.80
CA ILE A 371 4.79 -1.03 -17.49
C ILE A 371 3.60 -1.86 -17.02
N ILE A 372 2.36 -1.38 -17.15
CA ILE A 372 1.16 -2.17 -16.76
C ILE A 372 1.03 -3.43 -17.65
N CYS A 373 1.32 -3.34 -18.95
CA CYS A 373 1.34 -4.52 -19.82
C CYS A 373 2.39 -5.55 -19.34
N LEU A 374 3.58 -5.09 -18.94
CA LEU A 374 4.61 -5.94 -18.36
C LEU A 374 4.16 -6.53 -17.02
N ALA A 375 3.53 -5.70 -16.15
CA ALA A 375 2.99 -6.13 -14.86
C ALA A 375 1.93 -7.23 -15.02
N ARG A 376 1.06 -7.11 -16.04
CA ARG A 376 0.07 -8.17 -16.33
C ARG A 376 0.74 -9.49 -16.69
N ARG A 377 1.77 -9.48 -17.55
CA ARG A 377 2.52 -10.68 -17.92
C ARG A 377 3.27 -11.28 -16.73
N ARG A 378 3.91 -10.43 -15.91
CA ARG A 378 4.62 -10.87 -14.70
C ARG A 378 3.68 -11.44 -13.65
N CYS A 379 2.45 -10.91 -13.57
CA CYS A 379 1.41 -11.42 -12.67
C CYS A 379 1.07 -12.89 -12.98
N ASP A 380 1.07 -13.31 -14.25
CA ASP A 380 0.84 -14.71 -14.63
C ASP A 380 1.95 -15.62 -14.10
N VAL A 381 3.20 -15.16 -14.20
CA VAL A 381 4.38 -15.89 -13.69
C VAL A 381 4.35 -15.95 -12.17
N ILE A 382 4.09 -14.82 -11.48
CA ILE A 382 3.99 -14.75 -10.01
C ILE A 382 2.90 -15.69 -9.50
N TYR A 383 1.74 -15.71 -10.15
CA TYR A 383 0.65 -16.64 -9.78
C TYR A 383 1.10 -18.10 -9.88
N SER A 384 1.76 -18.48 -10.98
CA SER A 384 2.28 -19.83 -11.17
C SER A 384 3.34 -20.20 -10.13
N MET A 385 4.30 -19.31 -9.87
CA MET A 385 5.34 -19.50 -8.86
C MET A 385 4.74 -19.73 -7.46
N LEU A 386 3.81 -18.86 -7.05
CA LEU A 386 3.16 -18.97 -5.74
C LEU A 386 2.28 -20.22 -5.61
N LYS A 387 1.55 -20.57 -6.67
CA LYS A 387 0.70 -21.77 -6.68
C LYS A 387 1.48 -23.07 -6.57
N ASN A 388 2.65 -23.12 -7.18
CA ASN A 388 3.48 -24.33 -7.24
C ASN A 388 4.62 -24.34 -6.20
N GLY A 389 4.81 -23.26 -5.43
CA GLY A 389 5.95 -23.07 -4.54
C GLY A 389 7.31 -23.05 -5.27
N ALA A 390 7.31 -22.72 -6.57
CA ALA A 390 8.48 -22.86 -7.44
C ALA A 390 9.25 -21.54 -7.54
N LEU A 391 10.59 -21.63 -7.53
CA LEU A 391 11.45 -20.48 -7.80
C LEU A 391 11.30 -20.00 -9.26
N TYR A 392 11.61 -18.73 -9.48
CA TYR A 392 11.63 -18.16 -10.81
C TYR A 392 12.61 -18.91 -11.74
N GLN A 393 12.13 -19.27 -12.89
CA GLN A 393 12.96 -19.84 -13.98
C GLN A 393 12.92 -18.88 -15.17
N GLU A 394 14.10 -18.53 -15.68
CA GLU A 394 14.15 -17.74 -16.92
C GLU A 394 13.54 -18.52 -18.08
N PRO A 395 12.65 -17.90 -18.87
CA PRO A 395 12.21 -18.52 -20.12
C PRO A 395 13.42 -18.82 -20.99
N ALA A 396 13.54 -20.04 -21.48
CA ALA A 396 14.55 -20.37 -22.46
C ALA A 396 14.45 -19.32 -23.59
N LEU A 397 15.58 -18.69 -23.92
CA LEU A 397 15.68 -17.85 -25.11
C LEU A 397 15.40 -18.76 -26.30
N VAL A 398 14.18 -18.74 -26.82
CA VAL A 398 13.90 -19.29 -28.12
C VAL A 398 14.67 -18.40 -29.11
N ALA A 399 15.74 -18.97 -29.64
CA ALA A 399 16.61 -18.35 -30.65
C ALA A 399 15.82 -17.93 -31.88
#